data_f9619ecbce8d57e3a763e4d5f7ea8531
#
_entry.id   f9619ecbce8d57e3a763e4d5f7ea8531
#
_cell.length_a   1.000
_cell.length_b   1.000
_cell.length_c   1.000
_cell.angle_alpha   90.00
_cell.angle_beta   90.00
_cell.angle_gamma   90.00
#
_symmetry.space_group_name_H-M   'P 1'
#
loop_
_entity.id
_entity.type
_entity.pdbx_description
1 polymer ?
#
loop_
_entity_poly.entity_id
_entity_poly.type
_entity_poly.pdbx_seq_one_letter_code
_entity_poly.pdbx_strand_id
1 'polypeptide(L)'
;MKKATKASDNRYYQARFSAAQKNTDFESREAASDVVGIDRTRLARIELGNVTPYADEVVSMSKCYNAPELCYNYCSNECPIGRL
;
A
#
# COMPACT_ATOMS: atom_id res chain seq x y z
N MET A 1 14.30 17.74 -3.33
CA MET A 1 14.22 17.13 -3.30
C MET A 1 13.85 16.50 -3.22
N LYS A 2 13.54 16.17 -3.22
CA LYS A 2 13.26 15.56 -3.24
C LYS A 2 12.81 14.77 -3.30
N LYS A 3 12.89 14.29 -3.15
CA LYS A 3 12.44 13.58 -3.46
C LYS A 3 11.47 13.22 -3.47
N ALA A 4 11.82 13.36 -3.67
CA ALA A 4 10.70 13.16 -4.49
C ALA A 4 9.76 12.15 -3.92
N THR A 5 10.11 11.00 -4.05
CA THR A 5 9.27 9.90 -3.65
C THR A 5 9.36 9.67 -2.17
N LYS A 6 8.70 10.54 -1.46
CA LYS A 6 8.59 10.35 -0.03
C LYS A 6 7.45 9.39 0.23
N ALA A 7 7.73 8.35 0.98
CA ALA A 7 6.72 7.38 1.33
C ALA A 7 5.51 8.05 1.98
N SER A 8 5.74 9.12 2.72
CA SER A 8 4.68 9.82 3.44
C SER A 8 3.58 10.36 2.51
N ASP A 9 3.87 10.52 1.22
CA ASP A 9 2.89 11.00 0.25
C ASP A 9 2.16 9.88 -0.46
N ASN A 10 2.56 8.65 -0.19
CA ASN A 10 2.03 7.48 -0.89
C ASN A 10 0.82 6.90 -0.16
N ARG A 11 -0.25 6.61 -0.92
CA ARG A 11 -1.49 6.11 -0.32
C ARG A 11 -1.32 4.78 0.40
N TYR A 12 -0.45 3.92 -0.10
CA TYR A 12 -0.23 2.62 0.53
C TYR A 12 0.52 2.78 1.84
N TYR A 13 1.49 3.67 1.86
CA TYR A 13 2.19 3.99 3.10
C TYR A 13 1.24 4.61 4.12
N GLN A 14 0.41 5.55 3.68
CA GLN A 14 -0.52 6.22 4.58
C GLN A 14 -1.51 5.24 5.18
N ALA A 15 -1.97 4.28 4.39
CA ALA A 15 -2.89 3.26 4.88
C ALA A 15 -2.22 2.38 5.94
N ARG A 16 -0.96 1.98 5.70
CA ARG A 16 -0.21 1.19 6.68
C ARG A 16 0.04 2.01 7.95
N PHE A 17 0.39 3.27 7.78
CA PHE A 17 0.63 4.16 8.91
C PHE A 17 -0.63 4.28 9.78
N SER A 18 -1.78 4.47 9.16
CA SER A 18 -3.04 4.55 9.89
C SER A 18 -3.36 3.24 10.60
N ALA A 19 -3.11 2.11 9.95
CA ALA A 19 -3.33 0.81 10.56
C ALA A 19 -2.40 0.60 11.76
N ALA A 20 -1.19 1.14 11.68
CA ALA A 20 -0.21 1.00 12.74
C ALA A 20 -0.66 1.68 14.04
N GLN A 21 -1.54 2.66 13.93
CA GLN A 21 -2.07 3.32 15.12
C GLN A 21 -2.91 2.38 15.97
N LYS A 22 -3.44 1.33 15.36
CA LYS A 22 -4.30 0.37 16.04
C LYS A 22 -3.64 -0.99 16.22
N ASN A 23 -2.63 -1.29 15.40
CA ASN A 23 -2.01 -2.61 15.40
C ASN A 23 -0.53 -2.48 15.13
N THR A 24 0.30 -2.85 16.10
CA THR A 24 1.75 -2.72 15.97
C THR A 24 2.35 -3.59 14.88
N ASP A 25 1.61 -4.58 14.38
CA ASP A 25 2.08 -5.42 13.28
C ASP A 25 2.33 -4.61 12.00
N PHE A 26 1.77 -3.41 11.91
CA PHE A 26 1.93 -2.57 10.72
C PHE A 26 2.94 -1.45 10.88
N GLU A 27 3.63 -1.40 12.02
CA GLU A 27 4.59 -0.32 12.28
C GLU A 27 5.84 -0.43 11.41
N SER A 28 6.24 -1.64 11.04
CA SER A 28 7.38 -1.86 10.17
C SER A 28 6.95 -2.59 8.92
N ARG A 29 7.72 -2.39 7.84
CA ARG A 29 7.46 -3.11 6.61
C ARG A 29 7.68 -4.60 6.76
N GLU A 30 8.64 -4.96 7.61
CA GLU A 30 8.95 -6.36 7.84
C GLU A 30 7.77 -7.09 8.47
N ALA A 31 7.20 -6.51 9.52
CA ALA A 31 6.05 -7.11 10.18
C ALA A 31 4.83 -7.08 9.26
N ALA A 32 4.61 -5.97 8.58
CA ALA A 32 3.47 -5.83 7.69
C ALA A 32 3.54 -6.81 6.53
N SER A 33 4.74 -7.08 6.01
CA SER A 33 4.89 -8.00 4.88
C SER A 33 4.39 -9.39 5.23
N ASP A 34 4.57 -9.82 6.48
CA ASP A 34 4.09 -11.12 6.91
C ASP A 34 2.57 -11.17 6.94
N VAL A 35 1.93 -10.06 7.30
CA VAL A 35 0.48 -10.00 7.41
C VAL A 35 -0.18 -9.88 6.04
N VAL A 36 0.35 -8.99 5.19
CA VAL A 36 -0.28 -8.75 3.88
C VAL A 36 0.17 -9.75 2.82
N GLY A 37 1.25 -10.49 3.08
CA GLY A 37 1.71 -11.50 2.13
C GLY A 37 2.47 -10.91 0.95
N ILE A 38 3.07 -9.74 1.12
CA ILE A 38 3.88 -9.10 0.09
C ILE A 38 5.31 -9.00 0.62
N ASP A 39 6.29 -9.39 -0.20
CA ASP A 39 7.69 -9.33 0.19
C ASP A 39 8.05 -7.93 0.69
N ARG A 40 8.87 -7.86 1.72
CA ARG A 40 9.26 -6.60 2.34
C ARG A 40 9.88 -5.62 1.34
N THR A 41 10.78 -6.12 0.49
CA THR A 41 11.42 -5.28 -0.49
C THR A 41 10.42 -4.73 -1.50
N ARG A 42 9.50 -5.59 -1.93
CA ARG A 42 8.47 -5.15 -2.87
C ARG A 42 7.50 -4.17 -2.21
N LEU A 43 7.15 -4.42 -0.96
CA LEU A 43 6.29 -3.51 -0.21
C LEU A 43 6.92 -2.12 -0.12
N ALA A 44 8.24 -2.08 0.13
CA ALA A 44 8.95 -0.81 0.18
C ALA A 44 8.89 -0.10 -1.17
N ARG A 45 9.05 -0.82 -2.26
CA ARG A 45 9.00 -0.23 -3.60
C ARG A 45 7.63 0.31 -3.92
N ILE A 46 6.58 -0.38 -3.48
CA ILE A 46 5.21 0.09 -3.66
C ILE A 46 5.01 1.39 -2.89
N GLU A 47 5.48 1.43 -1.65
CA GLU A 47 5.29 2.61 -0.80
C GLU A 47 6.13 3.79 -1.23
N LEU A 48 7.24 3.54 -1.90
CA LEU A 48 8.08 4.62 -2.42
C LEU A 48 7.68 5.05 -3.83
N GLY A 49 6.68 4.38 -4.40
CA GLY A 49 6.19 4.76 -5.72
C GLY A 49 7.00 4.23 -6.87
N ASN A 50 7.92 3.30 -6.61
CA ASN A 50 8.80 2.76 -7.65
C ASN A 50 8.12 1.70 -8.51
N VAL A 51 7.11 1.03 -7.97
CA VAL A 51 6.35 0.03 -8.72
C VAL A 51 4.87 0.18 -8.40
N THR A 52 4.03 -0.22 -9.33
CA THR A 52 2.59 -0.26 -9.14
C THR A 52 2.22 -1.66 -8.65
N PRO A 53 1.46 -1.77 -7.57
CA PRO A 53 1.07 -3.09 -7.06
C PRO A 53 0.10 -3.79 -8.01
N TYR A 54 0.08 -5.11 -7.94
CA TYR A 54 -0.93 -5.89 -8.65
C TYR A 54 -2.27 -5.79 -7.93
N ALA A 55 -3.34 -6.11 -8.66
CA ALA A 55 -4.69 -5.98 -8.11
C ALA A 55 -4.88 -6.81 -6.84
N ASP A 56 -4.35 -8.04 -6.82
CA ASP A 56 -4.48 -8.90 -5.64
C ASP A 56 -3.69 -8.36 -4.45
N GLU A 57 -2.58 -7.67 -4.72
CA GLU A 57 -1.82 -7.03 -3.66
C GLU A 57 -2.60 -5.87 -3.05
N VAL A 58 -3.28 -5.10 -3.88
CA VAL A 58 -4.10 -3.99 -3.41
C VAL A 58 -5.24 -4.52 -2.55
N VAL A 59 -5.87 -5.60 -2.98
CA VAL A 59 -6.95 -6.21 -2.20
C VAL A 59 -6.44 -6.66 -0.84
N SER A 60 -5.28 -7.32 -0.82
CA SER A 60 -4.70 -7.79 0.45
C SER A 60 -4.42 -6.62 1.38
N MET A 61 -3.78 -5.56 0.86
CA MET A 61 -3.47 -4.38 1.67
C MET A 61 -4.72 -3.70 2.17
N SER A 62 -5.76 -3.58 1.32
CA SER A 62 -6.98 -2.91 1.73
C SER A 62 -7.69 -3.65 2.85
N LYS A 63 -7.65 -4.97 2.82
CA LYS A 63 -8.27 -5.78 3.87
C LYS A 63 -7.46 -5.73 5.16
N CYS A 64 -6.15 -5.91 5.04
CA CYS A 64 -5.30 -5.95 6.22
C CYS A 64 -5.22 -4.62 6.93
N TYR A 65 -5.13 -3.53 6.16
CA TYR A 65 -5.05 -2.19 6.73
C TYR A 65 -6.43 -1.60 7.04
N ASN A 66 -7.50 -2.32 6.69
CA ASN A 66 -8.86 -1.80 6.81
C ASN A 66 -9.00 -0.47 6.07
N ALA A 67 -8.56 -0.48 4.82
CA ALA A 67 -8.51 0.72 3.98
C ALA A 67 -9.12 0.42 2.61
N PRO A 68 -10.46 0.31 2.54
CA PRO A 68 -11.14 -0.04 1.28
C PRO A 68 -10.89 0.98 0.17
N GLU A 69 -10.52 2.20 0.54
CA GLU A 69 -10.23 3.24 -0.45
C GLU A 69 -9.05 2.87 -1.34
N LEU A 70 -8.18 1.95 -0.90
CA LEU A 70 -7.06 1.50 -1.74
C LEU A 70 -7.56 0.81 -3.01
N CYS A 71 -8.53 -0.08 -2.87
CA CYS A 71 -9.12 -0.75 -4.02
C CYS A 71 -9.83 0.24 -4.92
N TYR A 72 -10.56 1.14 -4.32
CA TYR A 72 -11.31 2.15 -5.04
C TYR A 72 -10.38 3.03 -5.88
N ASN A 73 -9.31 3.51 -5.27
CA ASN A 73 -8.34 4.34 -5.97
C ASN A 73 -7.61 3.57 -7.06
N TYR A 74 -7.27 2.31 -6.79
CA TYR A 74 -6.59 1.49 -7.78
C TYR A 74 -7.43 1.32 -9.03
N CYS A 75 -8.70 0.99 -8.85
CA CYS A 75 -9.60 0.78 -9.97
C CYS A 75 -9.84 2.07 -10.75
N SER A 76 -9.88 3.21 -10.07
CA SER A 76 -10.14 4.48 -10.72
C SER A 76 -8.93 5.01 -11.48
N ASN A 77 -7.72 4.75 -10.99
CA ASN A 77 -6.53 5.41 -11.52
C ASN A 77 -5.56 4.49 -12.23
N GLU A 78 -5.53 3.20 -11.87
CA GLU A 78 -4.49 2.31 -12.35
C GLU A 78 -5.03 1.08 -13.09
N CYS A 79 -6.26 0.67 -12.77
CA CYS A 79 -6.87 -0.49 -13.40
C CYS A 79 -7.50 -0.08 -14.72
N PRO A 80 -7.16 -0.75 -15.85
CA PRO A 80 -7.76 -0.37 -17.14
C PRO A 80 -9.28 -0.42 -17.14
N ILE A 81 -9.86 -1.37 -16.44
CA ILE A 81 -11.33 -1.48 -16.38
C ILE A 81 -11.93 -0.28 -15.67
N GLY A 82 -11.31 0.16 -14.59
CA GLY A 82 -11.82 1.29 -13.82
C GLY A 82 -11.69 2.61 -14.55
N ARG A 83 -10.88 2.66 -15.60
CA ARG A 83 -10.65 3.88 -16.37
C ARG A 83 -11.56 4.01 -17.58
N LEU A 84 -12.34 3.01 -17.81
CA LEU A 84 -13.34 3.10 -18.88
C LEU A 84 -14.52 3.93 -18.43
#